data_6266892b5cb84e60d4a7cddb7a59c0b5
#
_entry.id   6266892b5cb84e60d4a7cddb7a59c0b5
#
_cell.length_a   1.000
_cell.length_b   1.000
_cell.length_c   1.000
_cell.angle_alpha   90.00
_cell.angle_beta   90.00
_cell.angle_gamma   90.00
#
_symmetry.space_group_name_H-M   'P 1'
#
loop_
_entity.id
_entity.type
_entity.pdbx_description
1 polymer ?
#
loop_
_entity_poly.entity_id
_entity_poly.type
_entity_poly.pdbx_seq_one_letter_code
_entity_poly.pdbx_strand_id
1 'polypeptide(L)'
;MDLLNKEKEFIFDIYHSAVLCNYIKYWGLPESRVISTRKKLNEKIYVYYFPCNERNKICRIATIGLSLQSGLMGKVECEYIFTLPCDLGKASLESVCDYLLDIAVHTVTKISDITPPRVMPPSGLAPNEWRTKAVLFDELRGEDENFSSVLCEELFKTEFIWVVPIHESEFLSIVNNGIEEFDYHEQNSDVSIVDVNRDPFIL
;
A
#
# COMPACT_ATOMS: atom_id res chain seq x y z
N MET A 1 15.77 -10.93 28.99
CA MET A 1 14.81 -10.48 27.93
C MET A 1 13.72 -9.71 28.65
N ASP A 2 13.62 -8.42 28.35
CA ASP A 2 12.85 -7.45 29.13
C ASP A 2 11.35 -7.71 29.00
N LEU A 3 10.59 -7.58 30.10
CA LEU A 3 9.11 -7.72 30.12
C LEU A 3 8.45 -6.83 29.05
N LEU A 4 8.99 -5.62 28.87
CA LEU A 4 8.52 -4.65 27.88
C LEU A 4 8.59 -5.17 26.43
N ASN A 5 9.61 -5.96 26.10
CA ASN A 5 9.73 -6.54 24.76
C ASN A 5 8.70 -7.66 24.51
N LYS A 6 8.36 -8.43 25.58
CA LYS A 6 7.33 -9.47 25.46
C LYS A 6 5.92 -8.88 25.28
N GLU A 7 5.63 -7.76 25.95
CA GLU A 7 4.37 -7.05 25.78
C GLU A 7 4.23 -6.48 24.35
N LYS A 8 5.30 -5.91 23.80
CA LYS A 8 5.31 -5.42 22.42
C LYS A 8 5.11 -6.54 21.40
N GLU A 9 5.80 -7.68 21.56
CA GLU A 9 5.62 -8.84 20.69
C GLU A 9 4.17 -9.35 20.76
N PHE A 10 3.58 -9.41 21.94
CA PHE A 10 2.19 -9.85 22.12
C PHE A 10 1.18 -8.89 21.46
N ILE A 11 1.37 -7.58 21.62
CA ILE A 11 0.54 -6.55 20.94
C ILE A 11 0.68 -6.69 19.44
N PHE A 12 1.90 -6.89 18.93
CA PHE A 12 2.14 -7.11 17.52
C PHE A 12 1.40 -8.35 17.00
N ASP A 13 1.45 -9.47 17.73
CA ASP A 13 0.81 -10.72 17.32
C ASP A 13 -0.72 -10.58 17.27
N ILE A 14 -1.32 -9.86 18.23
CA ILE A 14 -2.78 -9.56 18.20
C ILE A 14 -3.12 -8.71 16.99
N TYR A 15 -2.40 -7.61 16.78
CA TYR A 15 -2.61 -6.71 15.66
C TYR A 15 -2.46 -7.44 14.33
N HIS A 16 -1.35 -8.14 14.15
CA HIS A 16 -1.05 -8.91 12.94
C HIS A 16 -2.17 -9.93 12.64
N SER A 17 -2.64 -10.66 13.66
CA SER A 17 -3.71 -11.64 13.49
C SER A 17 -5.03 -10.98 13.08
N ALA A 18 -5.39 -9.84 13.68
CA ALA A 18 -6.60 -9.12 13.35
C ALA A 18 -6.60 -8.62 11.90
N VAL A 19 -5.51 -7.95 11.48
CA VAL A 19 -5.37 -7.43 10.11
C VAL A 19 -5.32 -8.57 9.09
N LEU A 20 -4.56 -9.63 9.37
CA LEU A 20 -4.47 -10.78 8.47
C LEU A 20 -5.82 -11.50 8.31
N CYS A 21 -6.56 -11.68 9.40
CA CYS A 21 -7.92 -12.26 9.34
C CYS A 21 -8.85 -11.40 8.48
N ASN A 22 -8.74 -10.07 8.58
CA ASN A 22 -9.49 -9.16 7.73
C ASN A 22 -9.15 -9.36 6.25
N TYR A 23 -7.87 -9.35 5.90
CA TYR A 23 -7.43 -9.60 4.52
C TYR A 23 -7.92 -10.95 3.99
N ILE A 24 -7.78 -12.02 4.78
CA ILE A 24 -8.23 -13.37 4.39
C ILE A 24 -9.74 -13.42 4.17
N LYS A 25 -10.52 -12.74 4.99
CA LYS A 25 -11.99 -12.68 4.87
C LYS A 25 -12.42 -12.15 3.50
N TYR A 26 -11.77 -11.11 3.00
CA TYR A 26 -12.17 -10.42 1.77
C TYR A 26 -11.41 -10.89 0.53
N TRP A 27 -10.14 -11.27 0.68
CA TRP A 27 -9.27 -11.61 -0.47
C TRP A 27 -8.92 -13.09 -0.58
N GLY A 28 -9.18 -13.88 0.46
CA GLY A 28 -8.78 -15.29 0.54
C GLY A 28 -7.39 -15.47 1.14
N LEU A 29 -6.86 -16.68 1.04
CA LEU A 29 -5.56 -17.02 1.62
C LEU A 29 -4.42 -16.38 0.83
N PRO A 30 -3.42 -15.80 1.50
CA PRO A 30 -2.22 -15.34 0.84
C PRO A 30 -1.38 -16.53 0.32
N GLU A 31 -0.74 -16.35 -0.83
CA GLU A 31 0.16 -17.35 -1.40
C GLU A 31 1.57 -17.25 -0.82
N SER A 32 2.01 -16.03 -0.50
CA SER A 32 3.35 -15.81 0.03
C SER A 32 3.43 -14.63 1.00
N ARG A 33 4.52 -14.60 1.76
CA ARG A 33 4.83 -13.57 2.73
C ARG A 33 6.31 -13.21 2.71
N VAL A 34 6.62 -11.92 2.67
CA VAL A 34 7.96 -11.37 2.88
C VAL A 34 8.02 -10.66 4.23
N ILE A 35 9.10 -10.82 4.96
CA ILE A 35 9.33 -10.14 6.25
C ILE A 35 10.46 -9.15 6.06
N SER A 36 10.17 -7.87 6.28
CA SER A 36 11.21 -6.84 6.25
C SER A 36 12.01 -6.83 7.55
N THR A 37 13.33 -6.85 7.41
CA THR A 37 14.30 -6.65 8.50
C THR A 37 15.13 -5.38 8.29
N ARG A 38 14.58 -4.39 7.56
CA ARG A 38 15.30 -3.16 7.22
C ARG A 38 15.65 -2.37 8.49
N LYS A 39 16.94 -2.02 8.66
CA LYS A 39 17.49 -1.36 9.87
C LYS A 39 16.82 -0.02 10.25
N LYS A 40 16.07 0.59 9.32
CA LYS A 40 15.40 1.88 9.54
C LYS A 40 14.00 1.75 10.14
N LEU A 41 13.51 0.54 10.30
CA LEU A 41 12.21 0.24 10.87
C LEU A 41 12.40 -0.20 12.33
N ASN A 42 11.53 0.29 13.21
CA ASN A 42 11.57 -0.06 14.64
C ASN A 42 11.00 -1.45 14.90
N GLU A 43 9.97 -1.80 14.12
CA GLU A 43 9.27 -3.09 14.21
C GLU A 43 9.30 -3.80 12.85
N LYS A 44 8.98 -5.09 12.84
CA LYS A 44 8.88 -5.88 11.62
C LYS A 44 7.69 -5.42 10.79
N ILE A 45 7.87 -5.33 9.48
CA ILE A 45 6.77 -5.20 8.53
C ILE A 45 6.68 -6.50 7.74
N TYR A 46 5.48 -7.05 7.66
CA TYR A 46 5.13 -8.17 6.81
C TYR A 46 4.48 -7.65 5.54
N VAL A 47 4.85 -8.20 4.40
CA VAL A 47 4.20 -7.95 3.11
C VAL A 47 3.60 -9.26 2.64
N TYR A 48 2.29 -9.27 2.43
CA TYR A 48 1.53 -10.42 1.99
C TYR A 48 1.10 -10.27 0.55
N TYR A 49 1.23 -11.33 -0.23
CA TYR A 49 0.71 -11.45 -1.59
C TYR A 49 -0.55 -12.30 -1.62
N PHE A 50 -1.62 -11.72 -2.12
CA PHE A 50 -2.92 -12.35 -2.35
C PHE A 50 -3.12 -12.49 -3.85
N PRO A 51 -3.11 -13.73 -4.38
CA PRO A 51 -3.18 -13.96 -5.82
C PRO A 51 -4.56 -13.65 -6.37
N CYS A 52 -4.63 -13.50 -7.68
CA CYS A 52 -5.90 -13.42 -8.39
C CYS A 52 -6.70 -14.71 -8.22
N ASN A 53 -7.99 -14.57 -8.23
CA ASN A 53 -8.90 -15.69 -8.35
C ASN A 53 -9.69 -15.60 -9.67
N GLU A 54 -10.45 -16.64 -10.00
CA GLU A 54 -11.21 -16.72 -11.26
C GLU A 54 -12.20 -15.55 -11.46
N ARG A 55 -12.66 -14.94 -10.38
CA ARG A 55 -13.64 -13.83 -10.38
C ARG A 55 -12.96 -12.47 -10.42
N ASN A 56 -11.75 -12.39 -9.93
CA ASN A 56 -11.05 -11.13 -9.74
C ASN A 56 -9.70 -11.17 -10.47
N LYS A 57 -9.58 -10.40 -11.54
CA LYS A 57 -8.37 -10.34 -12.38
C LYS A 57 -7.28 -9.42 -11.79
N ILE A 58 -7.39 -9.10 -10.52
CA ILE A 58 -6.42 -8.29 -9.78
C ILE A 58 -5.85 -9.11 -8.62
N CYS A 59 -4.59 -8.89 -8.33
CA CYS A 59 -3.93 -9.36 -7.11
C CYS A 59 -3.74 -8.19 -6.14
N ARG A 60 -3.47 -8.53 -4.88
CA ARG A 60 -3.19 -7.54 -3.85
C ARG A 60 -1.88 -7.85 -3.15
N ILE A 61 -1.14 -6.81 -2.84
CA ILE A 61 0.06 -6.89 -2.01
C ILE A 61 -0.12 -5.88 -0.89
N ALA A 62 -0.10 -6.35 0.35
CA ALA A 62 -0.45 -5.53 1.50
C ALA A 62 0.55 -5.67 2.64
N THR A 63 0.78 -4.56 3.36
CA THR A 63 1.61 -4.54 4.56
C THR A 63 0.81 -4.96 5.79
N ILE A 64 1.51 -5.47 6.81
CA ILE A 64 1.04 -5.58 8.19
C ILE A 64 2.19 -5.20 9.11
N GLY A 65 1.95 -4.25 10.01
CA GLY A 65 2.92 -3.74 10.97
C GLY A 65 3.50 -2.38 10.60
N LEU A 66 3.09 -1.77 9.49
CA LEU A 66 3.44 -0.39 9.16
C LEU A 66 2.82 0.59 10.16
N SER A 67 1.56 0.39 10.53
CA SER A 67 0.85 1.23 11.51
C SER A 67 1.45 1.20 12.92
N LEU A 68 2.28 0.20 13.22
CA LEU A 68 3.01 0.09 14.50
C LEU A 68 4.36 0.81 14.46
N GLN A 69 4.77 1.36 13.32
CA GLN A 69 6.02 2.12 13.20
C GLN A 69 5.87 3.52 13.81
N SER A 70 6.97 3.99 14.39
CA SER A 70 7.10 5.39 14.79
C SER A 70 7.75 6.17 13.66
N GLY A 71 6.99 7.04 13.04
CA GLY A 71 7.47 7.97 12.00
C GLY A 71 8.02 9.28 12.59
N LEU A 72 8.35 10.23 11.72
CA LEU A 72 8.90 11.56 12.10
C LEU A 72 7.93 12.36 12.99
N MET A 73 6.63 12.22 12.80
CA MET A 73 5.58 13.00 13.48
C MET A 73 4.74 12.16 14.45
N GLY A 74 5.14 10.92 14.74
CA GLY A 74 4.40 9.99 15.59
C GLY A 74 4.18 8.63 14.94
N LYS A 75 3.07 7.96 15.28
CA LYS A 75 2.69 6.69 14.66
C LYS A 75 2.22 6.91 13.23
N VAL A 76 2.51 5.95 12.36
CA VAL A 76 2.08 5.98 10.94
C VAL A 76 0.57 5.75 10.79
N GLU A 77 -0.04 4.97 11.68
CA GLU A 77 -1.48 4.69 11.78
C GLU A 77 -2.14 4.14 10.49
N CYS A 78 -1.36 3.60 9.56
CA CYS A 78 -1.90 3.01 8.33
C CYS A 78 -1.17 1.76 7.87
N GLU A 79 -1.85 0.97 7.03
CA GLU A 79 -1.27 -0.11 6.23
C GLU A 79 -1.41 0.19 4.74
N TYR A 80 -0.45 -0.23 3.94
CA TYR A 80 -0.43 0.00 2.50
C TYR A 80 -0.94 -1.20 1.73
N ILE A 81 -1.68 -0.93 0.66
CA ILE A 81 -2.23 -1.92 -0.26
C ILE A 81 -1.90 -1.52 -1.69
N PHE A 82 -1.19 -2.38 -2.41
CA PHE A 82 -1.17 -2.38 -3.86
C PHE A 82 -2.31 -3.24 -4.39
N THR A 83 -3.06 -2.73 -5.35
CA THR A 83 -3.97 -3.51 -6.21
C THR A 83 -3.39 -3.47 -7.61
N LEU A 84 -3.05 -4.63 -8.17
CA LEU A 84 -2.27 -4.77 -9.39
C LEU A 84 -2.89 -5.82 -10.33
N PRO A 85 -2.56 -5.80 -11.63
CA PRO A 85 -2.94 -6.88 -12.53
C PRO A 85 -2.26 -8.20 -12.12
N CYS A 86 -2.85 -9.33 -12.51
CA CYS A 86 -2.40 -10.67 -12.10
C CYS A 86 -0.96 -10.99 -12.48
N ASP A 87 -0.46 -10.40 -13.55
CA ASP A 87 0.93 -10.57 -14.02
C ASP A 87 1.90 -9.55 -13.40
N LEU A 88 1.43 -8.80 -12.38
CA LEU A 88 2.23 -7.76 -11.70
C LEU A 88 2.83 -6.72 -12.65
N GLY A 89 2.20 -6.49 -13.82
CA GLY A 89 2.77 -5.64 -14.87
C GLY A 89 4.09 -6.16 -15.41
N LYS A 90 4.26 -7.49 -15.41
CA LYS A 90 5.47 -8.24 -15.82
C LYS A 90 6.65 -8.12 -14.85
N ALA A 91 6.51 -7.43 -13.73
CA ALA A 91 7.54 -7.38 -12.69
C ALA A 91 7.57 -8.68 -11.87
N SER A 92 8.70 -8.97 -11.22
CA SER A 92 8.77 -10.06 -10.26
C SER A 92 8.07 -9.69 -8.95
N LEU A 93 7.46 -10.67 -8.27
CA LEU A 93 6.84 -10.44 -6.96
C LEU A 93 7.83 -9.87 -5.95
N GLU A 94 9.08 -10.32 -5.96
CA GLU A 94 10.14 -9.80 -5.09
C GLU A 94 10.36 -8.31 -5.33
N SER A 95 10.50 -7.88 -6.60
CA SER A 95 10.69 -6.46 -6.95
C SER A 95 9.53 -5.59 -6.50
N VAL A 96 8.29 -6.08 -6.64
CA VAL A 96 7.09 -5.34 -6.21
C VAL A 96 7.00 -5.25 -4.69
N CYS A 97 7.28 -6.34 -3.97
CA CYS A 97 7.31 -6.33 -2.50
C CYS A 97 8.41 -5.39 -1.98
N ASP A 98 9.59 -5.42 -2.58
CA ASP A 98 10.69 -4.53 -2.22
C ASP A 98 10.33 -3.06 -2.45
N TYR A 99 9.66 -2.76 -3.57
CA TYR A 99 9.21 -1.40 -3.84
C TYR A 99 8.18 -0.91 -2.81
N LEU A 100 7.18 -1.74 -2.44
CA LEU A 100 6.23 -1.38 -1.38
C LEU A 100 6.93 -1.15 -0.04
N LEU A 101 7.93 -1.96 0.30
CA LEU A 101 8.76 -1.76 1.49
C LEU A 101 9.61 -0.48 1.43
N ASP A 102 10.11 -0.10 0.25
CA ASP A 102 10.85 1.16 0.08
C ASP A 102 9.94 2.38 0.27
N ILE A 103 8.71 2.32 -0.25
CA ILE A 103 7.68 3.33 0.00
C ILE A 103 7.40 3.41 1.51
N ALA A 104 7.18 2.28 2.20
CA ALA A 104 6.94 2.25 3.64
C ALA A 104 8.10 2.86 4.45
N VAL A 105 9.35 2.50 4.13
CA VAL A 105 10.54 3.10 4.77
C VAL A 105 10.63 4.59 4.51
N HIS A 106 10.35 5.03 3.28
CA HIS A 106 10.35 6.45 2.94
C HIS A 106 9.31 7.22 3.74
N THR A 107 8.10 6.68 3.85
CA THR A 107 7.02 7.25 4.67
C THR A 107 7.45 7.40 6.12
N VAL A 108 7.89 6.31 6.76
CA VAL A 108 8.32 6.33 8.17
C VAL A 108 9.45 7.34 8.41
N THR A 109 10.39 7.49 7.46
CA THR A 109 11.62 8.26 7.68
C THR A 109 11.59 9.69 7.14
N LYS A 110 10.68 10.02 6.22
CA LYS A 110 10.74 11.28 5.46
C LYS A 110 9.40 12.02 5.34
N ILE A 111 8.28 11.33 5.47
CA ILE A 111 6.96 11.94 5.30
C ILE A 111 6.35 12.21 6.66
N SER A 112 5.86 13.42 6.87
CA SER A 112 5.21 13.84 8.12
C SER A 112 3.71 13.60 8.11
N ASP A 113 3.11 13.52 6.92
CA ASP A 113 1.67 13.34 6.73
C ASP A 113 1.43 12.51 5.48
N ILE A 114 0.61 11.47 5.61
CA ILE A 114 0.24 10.55 4.53
C ILE A 114 -1.28 10.53 4.29
N THR A 115 -1.99 11.51 4.84
CA THR A 115 -3.44 11.61 4.63
C THR A 115 -3.75 11.72 3.14
N PRO A 116 -4.55 10.79 2.58
CA PRO A 116 -4.98 10.85 1.19
C PRO A 116 -5.84 12.11 0.89
N PRO A 117 -5.81 12.63 -0.35
CA PRO A 117 -4.93 12.23 -1.44
C PRO A 117 -3.54 12.86 -1.31
N ARG A 118 -2.49 12.07 -1.54
CA ARG A 118 -1.10 12.55 -1.53
C ARG A 118 -0.29 11.87 -2.62
N VAL A 119 0.67 12.59 -3.20
CA VAL A 119 1.53 12.03 -4.26
C VAL A 119 3.00 12.02 -3.88
N MET A 120 3.72 11.03 -4.40
CA MET A 120 5.17 10.94 -4.38
C MET A 120 5.73 11.00 -5.80
N PRO A 121 6.86 11.70 -6.00
CA PRO A 121 7.48 11.83 -7.32
C PRO A 121 7.99 10.48 -7.85
N PRO A 122 8.29 10.40 -9.16
CA PRO A 122 8.85 9.21 -9.77
C PRO A 122 10.06 8.69 -9.02
N SER A 123 10.12 7.37 -8.82
CA SER A 123 11.20 6.70 -8.12
C SER A 123 11.94 5.72 -9.03
N GLY A 124 13.26 5.74 -9.01
CA GLY A 124 14.10 4.73 -9.65
C GLY A 124 14.04 3.35 -8.96
N LEU A 125 13.36 3.24 -7.80
CA LEU A 125 13.14 1.98 -7.09
C LEU A 125 11.87 1.25 -7.56
N ALA A 126 11.00 1.94 -8.33
CA ALA A 126 9.85 1.29 -8.95
C ALA A 126 10.31 0.20 -9.94
N PRO A 127 9.61 -0.95 -10.05
CA PRO A 127 9.97 -2.02 -10.96
C PRO A 127 10.28 -1.52 -12.37
N ASN A 128 11.36 -2.01 -12.98
CA ASN A 128 11.82 -1.53 -14.28
C ASN A 128 10.78 -1.73 -15.39
N GLU A 129 9.99 -2.78 -15.29
CA GLU A 129 8.95 -3.19 -16.23
C GLU A 129 7.74 -2.26 -16.22
N TRP A 130 7.53 -1.50 -15.14
CA TRP A 130 6.40 -0.59 -15.02
C TRP A 130 6.64 0.71 -15.76
N ARG A 131 5.61 1.22 -16.42
CA ARG A 131 5.62 2.57 -17.02
C ARG A 131 5.30 3.65 -15.99
N THR A 132 4.54 3.30 -14.97
CA THR A 132 4.19 4.17 -13.84
C THR A 132 5.30 4.16 -12.79
N LYS A 133 5.91 5.31 -12.52
CA LYS A 133 7.06 5.44 -11.61
C LYS A 133 6.80 6.32 -10.39
N ALA A 134 5.75 7.13 -10.43
CA ALA A 134 5.27 7.93 -9.31
C ALA A 134 4.18 7.17 -8.54
N VAL A 135 3.76 7.69 -7.40
CA VAL A 135 2.76 7.07 -6.53
C VAL A 135 1.73 8.09 -6.08
N LEU A 136 0.47 7.69 -6.11
CA LEU A 136 -0.64 8.35 -5.43
C LEU A 136 -1.03 7.49 -4.21
N PHE A 137 -1.08 8.09 -3.03
CA PHE A 137 -1.75 7.53 -1.85
C PHE A 137 -3.20 7.99 -1.90
N ASP A 138 -4.11 7.04 -1.95
CA ASP A 138 -5.54 7.29 -2.11
C ASP A 138 -6.37 6.48 -1.14
N GLU A 139 -7.64 6.83 -1.00
CA GLU A 139 -8.60 6.01 -0.29
C GLU A 139 -8.83 4.69 -1.02
N LEU A 140 -9.11 3.62 -0.27
CA LEU A 140 -9.42 2.33 -0.88
C LEU A 140 -10.70 2.43 -1.72
N ARG A 141 -10.59 2.04 -2.99
CA ARG A 141 -11.69 1.96 -3.93
C ARG A 141 -11.96 0.51 -4.32
N GLY A 142 -13.22 0.16 -4.52
CA GLY A 142 -13.62 -1.17 -5.01
C GLY A 142 -13.52 -2.31 -4.00
N GLU A 143 -13.22 -2.03 -2.74
CA GLU A 143 -13.32 -2.98 -1.64
C GLU A 143 -14.71 -2.93 -0.99
N ASP A 144 -15.06 -3.95 -0.20
CA ASP A 144 -16.31 -3.98 0.56
C ASP A 144 -16.34 -2.83 1.59
N GLU A 145 -17.49 -2.18 1.75
CA GLU A 145 -17.67 -1.05 2.68
C GLU A 145 -17.31 -1.40 4.14
N ASN A 146 -17.40 -2.67 4.51
CA ASN A 146 -17.03 -3.16 5.83
C ASN A 146 -15.54 -3.57 5.94
N PHE A 147 -14.75 -3.43 4.87
CA PHE A 147 -13.35 -3.83 4.87
C PHE A 147 -12.55 -3.12 5.97
N SER A 148 -12.78 -1.83 6.15
CA SER A 148 -12.07 -1.00 7.13
C SER A 148 -12.64 -1.10 8.56
N SER A 149 -13.85 -1.67 8.75
CA SER A 149 -14.58 -1.66 10.03
C SER A 149 -14.15 -2.76 11.03
N VAL A 150 -13.26 -3.66 10.64
CA VAL A 150 -12.95 -4.89 11.42
C VAL A 150 -11.91 -4.67 12.50
N LEU A 151 -11.16 -3.57 12.43
CA LEU A 151 -10.16 -3.27 13.45
C LEU A 151 -10.83 -2.61 14.64
N CYS A 152 -10.55 -3.14 15.84
CA CYS A 152 -11.06 -2.59 17.09
C CYS A 152 -10.49 -1.18 17.28
N GLU A 153 -11.29 -0.15 16.95
CA GLU A 153 -10.90 1.26 17.02
C GLU A 153 -10.38 1.67 18.40
N GLU A 154 -10.82 0.99 19.45
CA GLU A 154 -10.35 1.23 20.82
C GLU A 154 -8.90 0.75 21.07
N LEU A 155 -8.44 -0.26 20.33
CA LEU A 155 -7.12 -0.84 20.50
C LEU A 155 -6.13 -0.41 19.41
N PHE A 156 -6.61 -0.33 18.16
CA PHE A 156 -5.79 -0.05 16.99
C PHE A 156 -6.52 0.90 16.05
N LYS A 157 -6.05 2.13 15.98
CA LYS A 157 -6.43 3.04 14.92
C LYS A 157 -5.56 2.73 13.72
N THR A 158 -6.14 2.18 12.67
CA THR A 158 -5.42 1.84 11.43
C THR A 158 -6.29 2.15 10.22
N GLU A 159 -5.74 2.94 9.33
CA GLU A 159 -6.31 3.22 8.02
C GLU A 159 -5.68 2.29 6.98
N PHE A 160 -6.43 1.94 5.93
CA PHE A 160 -5.90 1.23 4.79
C PHE A 160 -5.77 2.21 3.63
N ILE A 161 -4.55 2.39 3.17
CA ILE A 161 -4.23 3.34 2.09
C ILE A 161 -3.94 2.56 0.82
N TRP A 162 -4.64 2.90 -0.23
CA TRP A 162 -4.35 2.41 -1.56
C TRP A 162 -3.13 3.13 -2.12
N VAL A 163 -2.09 2.37 -2.44
CA VAL A 163 -0.88 2.87 -3.07
C VAL A 163 -1.01 2.64 -4.57
N VAL A 164 -1.27 3.70 -5.32
CA VAL A 164 -1.56 3.65 -6.76
C VAL A 164 -0.34 4.09 -7.55
N PRO A 165 0.26 3.21 -8.37
CA PRO A 165 1.31 3.63 -9.30
C PRO A 165 0.73 4.53 -10.40
N ILE A 166 1.34 5.71 -10.59
CA ILE A 166 0.92 6.71 -11.57
C ILE A 166 2.09 7.17 -12.46
N HIS A 167 1.77 7.81 -13.58
CA HIS A 167 2.76 8.38 -14.48
C HIS A 167 3.33 9.70 -13.93
N GLU A 168 4.50 10.09 -14.42
CA GLU A 168 5.10 11.38 -14.06
C GLU A 168 4.24 12.56 -14.52
N SER A 169 3.62 12.49 -15.68
CA SER A 169 2.70 13.54 -16.14
C SER A 169 1.49 13.71 -15.21
N GLU A 170 0.95 12.60 -14.70
CA GLU A 170 -0.16 12.59 -13.76
C GLU A 170 0.28 13.15 -12.40
N PHE A 171 1.46 12.75 -11.89
CA PHE A 171 2.05 13.35 -10.69
C PHE A 171 2.18 14.88 -10.84
N LEU A 172 2.71 15.36 -11.96
CA LEU A 172 2.88 16.80 -12.22
C LEU A 172 1.53 17.52 -12.31
N SER A 173 0.52 16.90 -12.94
CA SER A 173 -0.83 17.47 -13.00
C SER A 173 -1.43 17.59 -11.60
N ILE A 174 -1.37 16.53 -10.78
CA ILE A 174 -1.92 16.57 -9.41
C ILE A 174 -1.23 17.63 -8.57
N VAL A 175 0.10 17.78 -8.68
CA VAL A 175 0.84 18.79 -7.92
C VAL A 175 0.47 20.22 -8.35
N ASN A 176 0.21 20.46 -9.65
CA ASN A 176 -0.04 21.78 -10.19
C ASN A 176 -1.52 22.18 -10.16
N ASN A 177 -2.43 21.24 -10.37
CA ASN A 177 -3.83 21.50 -10.65
C ASN A 177 -4.79 20.88 -9.60
N GLY A 178 -4.28 19.98 -8.73
CA GLY A 178 -5.08 19.24 -7.76
C GLY A 178 -5.50 17.86 -8.24
N ILE A 179 -6.11 17.09 -7.33
CA ILE A 179 -6.52 15.72 -7.59
C ILE A 179 -7.77 15.63 -8.49
N GLU A 180 -8.60 16.65 -8.47
CA GLU A 180 -9.89 16.66 -9.17
C GLU A 180 -9.74 16.53 -10.69
N GLU A 181 -8.67 17.10 -11.25
CA GLU A 181 -8.37 16.95 -12.69
C GLU A 181 -7.98 15.51 -13.03
N PHE A 182 -7.16 14.89 -12.18
CA PHE A 182 -6.78 13.49 -12.34
C PHE A 182 -8.00 12.57 -12.25
N ASP A 183 -8.85 12.75 -11.24
CA ASP A 183 -10.06 11.95 -11.04
C ASP A 183 -11.03 12.10 -12.22
N TYR A 184 -11.15 13.32 -12.76
CA TYR A 184 -11.99 13.53 -13.96
C TYR A 184 -11.49 12.74 -15.17
N HIS A 185 -10.18 12.74 -15.42
CA HIS A 185 -9.60 12.02 -16.57
C HIS A 185 -9.64 10.51 -16.34
N GLU A 186 -9.36 10.03 -15.14
CA GLU A 186 -9.43 8.61 -14.76
C GLU A 186 -10.84 8.06 -14.97
N GLN A 187 -11.87 8.75 -14.45
CA GLN A 187 -13.28 8.33 -14.56
C GLN A 187 -13.80 8.32 -16.01
N ASN A 188 -13.24 9.13 -16.89
CA ASN A 188 -13.61 9.19 -18.31
C ASN A 188 -12.72 8.33 -19.22
N SER A 189 -11.84 7.51 -18.63
CA SER A 189 -10.94 6.61 -19.37
C SER A 189 -11.49 5.18 -19.40
N ASP A 190 -11.28 4.51 -20.52
CA ASP A 190 -11.55 3.06 -20.65
C ASP A 190 -10.41 2.19 -20.08
N VAL A 191 -9.32 2.82 -19.65
CA VAL A 191 -8.13 2.13 -19.15
C VAL A 191 -8.20 2.00 -17.64
N SER A 192 -7.82 0.83 -17.11
CA SER A 192 -7.86 0.57 -15.67
C SER A 192 -6.68 1.23 -14.95
N ILE A 193 -6.97 1.95 -13.87
CA ILE A 193 -5.96 2.58 -13.01
C ILE A 193 -4.99 1.57 -12.37
N VAL A 194 -5.40 0.30 -12.21
CA VAL A 194 -4.53 -0.75 -11.66
C VAL A 194 -3.51 -1.28 -12.67
N ASP A 195 -3.67 -0.99 -13.97
CA ASP A 195 -2.68 -1.37 -14.98
C ASP A 195 -1.48 -0.43 -14.92
N VAL A 196 -0.39 -0.91 -14.38
CA VAL A 196 0.86 -0.17 -14.22
C VAL A 196 1.60 0.10 -15.55
N ASN A 197 1.15 -0.50 -16.64
CA ASN A 197 1.68 -0.33 -17.99
C ASN A 197 0.72 0.40 -18.94
N ARG A 198 -0.38 0.92 -18.42
CA ARG A 198 -1.33 1.75 -19.16
C ARG A 198 -0.69 2.99 -19.77
N ASP A 199 -1.38 3.62 -20.68
CA ASP A 199 -1.07 4.99 -21.09
C ASP A 199 -1.52 5.98 -20.01
N PRO A 200 -0.88 7.16 -19.89
CA PRO A 200 -1.28 8.16 -18.93
C PRO A 200 -2.68 8.71 -19.25
N PHE A 201 -3.47 8.99 -18.22
CA PHE A 201 -4.77 9.67 -18.35
C PHE A 201 -4.60 11.13 -18.80
N ILE A 202 -3.46 11.74 -18.41
CA ILE A 202 -3.08 13.12 -18.70
C ILE A 202 -1.73 13.13 -19.40
N LEU A 203 -1.65 13.76 -20.56
CA LEU A 203 -0.44 13.84 -21.39
C LEU A 203 0.48 15.01 -20.99
#